data_de547aadde61626750e2055d89636d03
#
_entry.id   de547aadde61626750e2055d89636d03
#
_cell.length_a   1.000
_cell.length_b   1.000
_cell.length_c   1.000
_cell.angle_alpha   90.00
_cell.angle_beta   90.00
_cell.angle_gamma   90.00
#
_symmetry.space_group_name_H-M   'P 1'
#
loop_
_entity.id
_entity.type
_entity.pdbx_description
1 polymer ?
#
loop_
_entity_poly.entity_id
_entity_poly.type
_entity_poly.pdbx_seq_one_letter_code
_entity_poly.pdbx_strand_id
1 'polypeptide(L)'
;MDRSEEIWESSILPSLSDFIGIKALSPLFEPNWAEMGELDATIDLFCEWLEDQGIAGMSYEKHRIGELSPVLIVTIEGTGPGEVIFYSHLDKQPSKPELWSEGLHPLKAVRRDPWLYGRGSVDDGYGGYLCATSVRLLQEAGAPHPRCTMIIETCEESGSFDLPPYLEALNEQLGNPDMVVVLDSGG
;
A
#
# COMPACT_ATOMS: atom_id res chain seq x y z
N MET A 1 13.53 -13.82 -17.54
CA MET A 1 12.77 -13.04 -16.54
C MET A 1 13.10 -11.60 -16.81
N ASP A 2 12.11 -10.76 -17.03
CA ASP A 2 12.38 -9.33 -17.13
C ASP A 2 12.60 -8.71 -15.74
N ARG A 3 13.00 -7.44 -15.68
CA ARG A 3 13.36 -6.80 -14.40
C ARG A 3 12.17 -6.66 -13.45
N SER A 4 10.97 -6.43 -13.99
CA SER A 4 9.76 -6.31 -13.18
C SER A 4 9.37 -7.65 -12.55
N GLU A 5 9.47 -8.72 -13.30
CA GLU A 5 9.23 -10.09 -12.83
C GLU A 5 10.25 -10.50 -11.75
N GLU A 6 11.52 -10.14 -11.93
CA GLU A 6 12.55 -10.39 -10.92
C GLU A 6 12.23 -9.67 -9.59
N ILE A 7 11.86 -8.38 -9.63
CA ILE A 7 11.48 -7.60 -8.44
C ILE A 7 10.23 -8.21 -7.79
N TRP A 8 9.24 -8.59 -8.59
CA TRP A 8 8.04 -9.24 -8.10
C TRP A 8 8.38 -10.50 -7.30
N GLU A 9 9.11 -11.42 -7.89
CA GLU A 9 9.41 -12.72 -7.28
C GLU A 9 10.33 -12.62 -6.06
N SER A 10 11.34 -11.75 -6.12
CA SER A 10 12.39 -11.71 -5.09
C SER A 10 12.12 -10.71 -3.97
N SER A 11 11.24 -9.73 -4.18
CA SER A 11 11.05 -8.60 -3.25
C SER A 11 9.58 -8.38 -2.90
N ILE A 12 8.69 -8.19 -3.89
CA ILE A 12 7.28 -7.87 -3.62
C ILE A 12 6.55 -9.09 -3.04
N LEU A 13 6.62 -10.23 -3.69
CA LEU A 13 5.86 -11.42 -3.31
C LEU A 13 6.12 -11.88 -1.86
N PRO A 14 7.36 -11.90 -1.34
CA PRO A 14 7.62 -12.18 0.07
C PRO A 14 6.91 -11.20 1.00
N SER A 15 7.12 -9.88 0.83
CA SER A 15 6.53 -8.85 1.68
C SER A 15 4.99 -8.83 1.59
N LEU A 16 4.43 -8.96 0.39
CA LEU A 16 2.97 -9.06 0.18
C LEU A 16 2.40 -10.33 0.84
N SER A 17 3.18 -11.42 0.87
CA SER A 17 2.77 -12.65 1.57
C SER A 17 2.71 -12.46 3.09
N ASP A 18 3.66 -11.72 3.65
CA ASP A 18 3.67 -11.37 5.07
C ASP A 18 2.51 -10.41 5.40
N PHE A 19 2.24 -9.41 4.53
CA PHE A 19 1.08 -8.54 4.64
C PHE A 19 -0.24 -9.33 4.66
N ILE A 20 -0.40 -10.33 3.79
CA ILE A 20 -1.60 -11.20 3.79
C ILE A 20 -1.79 -11.86 5.16
N GLY A 21 -0.70 -12.20 5.85
CA GLY A 21 -0.72 -12.80 7.18
C GLY A 21 -1.23 -11.91 8.30
N ILE A 22 -1.17 -10.59 8.15
CA ILE A 22 -1.68 -9.62 9.11
C ILE A 22 -3.19 -9.47 8.88
N LYS A 23 -4.01 -9.59 9.93
CA LYS A 23 -5.48 -9.53 9.81
C LYS A 23 -5.96 -8.13 9.41
N ALA A 24 -5.41 -7.08 10.02
CA ALA A 24 -5.57 -5.64 9.71
C ALA A 24 -7.00 -5.23 9.31
N LEU A 25 -8.00 -5.59 10.10
CA LEU A 25 -9.38 -5.20 9.82
C LEU A 25 -9.54 -3.68 9.90
N SER A 26 -10.28 -3.14 8.95
CA SER A 26 -10.68 -1.73 8.92
C SER A 26 -11.43 -1.32 10.20
N PRO A 27 -11.33 -0.06 10.65
CA PRO A 27 -11.89 0.42 11.92
C PRO A 27 -13.37 0.10 12.17
N LEU A 28 -14.19 0.13 11.12
CA LEU A 28 -15.62 -0.22 11.24
C LEU A 28 -15.83 -1.68 11.69
N PHE A 29 -14.92 -2.57 11.33
CA PHE A 29 -15.04 -4.01 11.60
C PHE A 29 -14.26 -4.46 12.84
N GLU A 30 -13.31 -3.64 13.33
CA GLU A 30 -12.54 -3.91 14.55
C GLU A 30 -12.46 -2.64 15.40
N PRO A 31 -13.43 -2.41 16.31
CA PRO A 31 -13.43 -1.20 17.15
C PRO A 31 -12.19 -1.04 18.04
N ASN A 32 -11.48 -2.12 18.32
CA ASN A 32 -10.24 -2.10 19.11
C ASN A 32 -8.99 -2.06 18.24
N TRP A 33 -9.09 -1.66 16.99
CA TRP A 33 -7.99 -1.66 16.00
C TRP A 33 -6.72 -0.97 16.53
N ALA A 34 -6.88 0.13 17.28
CA ALA A 34 -5.74 0.87 17.84
C ALA A 34 -4.96 0.06 18.90
N GLU A 35 -5.67 -0.73 19.73
CA GLU A 35 -5.04 -1.62 20.73
C GLU A 35 -4.43 -2.85 20.07
N MET A 36 -5.05 -3.35 18.98
CA MET A 36 -4.55 -4.48 18.21
C MET A 36 -3.25 -4.16 17.48
N GLY A 37 -3.05 -2.91 17.04
CA GLY A 37 -1.83 -2.45 16.37
C GLY A 37 -1.60 -3.06 14.98
N GLU A 38 -2.59 -3.77 14.41
CA GLU A 38 -2.44 -4.47 13.13
C GLU A 38 -2.37 -3.50 11.95
N LEU A 39 -3.06 -2.36 12.01
CA LEU A 39 -2.98 -1.32 10.98
C LEU A 39 -1.59 -0.65 10.96
N ASP A 40 -1.04 -0.37 12.13
CA ASP A 40 0.34 0.13 12.24
C ASP A 40 1.35 -0.90 11.71
N ALA A 41 1.14 -2.18 12.03
CA ALA A 41 2.01 -3.26 11.58
C ALA A 41 2.03 -3.40 10.04
N THR A 42 0.92 -3.15 9.34
CA THR A 42 0.91 -3.15 7.87
C THR A 42 1.72 -2.00 7.28
N ILE A 43 1.62 -0.81 7.88
CA ILE A 43 2.43 0.35 7.48
C ILE A 43 3.90 0.09 7.75
N ASP A 44 4.24 -0.47 8.92
CA ASP A 44 5.62 -0.78 9.30
C ASP A 44 6.24 -1.76 8.32
N LEU A 45 5.54 -2.85 8.00
CA LEU A 45 5.98 -3.84 7.02
C LEU A 45 6.24 -3.22 5.64
N PHE A 46 5.34 -2.34 5.18
CA PHE A 46 5.51 -1.67 3.90
C PHE A 46 6.69 -0.68 3.92
N CYS A 47 6.89 0.06 5.01
CA CYS A 47 8.04 0.94 5.18
C CYS A 47 9.36 0.17 5.18
N GLU A 48 9.45 -0.96 5.89
CA GLU A 48 10.63 -1.84 5.88
C GLU A 48 10.96 -2.31 4.46
N TRP A 49 9.94 -2.70 3.70
CA TRP A 49 10.14 -3.05 2.30
C TRP A 49 10.65 -1.87 1.46
N LEU A 50 10.07 -0.67 1.63
CA LEU A 50 10.47 0.54 0.89
C LEU A 50 11.96 0.89 1.10
N GLU A 51 12.47 0.76 2.32
CA GLU A 51 13.87 1.07 2.66
C GLU A 51 14.88 0.29 1.81
N ASP A 52 14.52 -0.95 1.46
CA ASP A 52 15.38 -1.84 0.67
C ASP A 52 15.27 -1.61 -0.85
N GLN A 53 14.36 -0.72 -1.32
CA GLN A 53 14.14 -0.56 -2.77
C GLN A 53 15.17 0.32 -3.48
N GLY A 54 15.95 1.11 -2.75
CA GLY A 54 16.97 1.99 -3.34
C GLY A 54 16.41 3.08 -4.26
N ILE A 55 15.18 3.54 -4.01
CA ILE A 55 14.51 4.59 -4.78
C ILE A 55 15.14 5.94 -4.41
N ALA A 56 15.76 6.59 -5.40
CA ALA A 56 16.41 7.87 -5.16
C ALA A 56 15.38 8.98 -4.87
N GLY A 57 15.71 9.85 -3.90
CA GLY A 57 14.85 10.97 -3.52
C GLY A 57 13.56 10.57 -2.80
N MET A 58 13.48 9.33 -2.33
CA MET A 58 12.34 8.86 -1.55
C MET A 58 12.48 9.24 -0.07
N SER A 59 11.36 9.67 0.50
CA SER A 59 11.15 9.82 1.95
C SER A 59 9.73 9.38 2.30
N TYR A 60 9.48 9.05 3.56
CA TYR A 60 8.13 8.74 4.01
C TYR A 60 7.88 9.27 5.42
N GLU A 61 6.62 9.53 5.72
CA GLU A 61 6.14 9.97 7.02
C GLU A 61 4.86 9.23 7.40
N LYS A 62 4.83 8.71 8.64
CA LYS A 62 3.64 8.10 9.23
C LYS A 62 2.89 9.18 9.99
N HIS A 63 1.62 9.36 9.67
CA HIS A 63 0.77 10.37 10.27
C HIS A 63 -0.32 9.74 11.13
N ARG A 64 -0.62 10.38 12.26
CA ARG A 64 -1.77 10.04 13.11
C ARG A 64 -2.38 11.32 13.68
N ILE A 65 -3.62 11.58 13.35
CA ILE A 65 -4.40 12.73 13.86
C ILE A 65 -5.33 12.22 14.96
N GLY A 66 -4.98 12.52 16.21
CA GLY A 66 -5.80 12.09 17.36
C GLY A 66 -6.02 10.59 17.41
N GLU A 67 -7.29 10.16 17.39
CA GLU A 67 -7.70 8.76 17.44
C GLU A 67 -8.00 8.17 16.05
N LEU A 68 -7.73 8.90 14.97
CA LEU A 68 -7.95 8.41 13.61
C LEU A 68 -6.96 7.29 13.25
N SER A 69 -7.36 6.44 12.31
CA SER A 69 -6.51 5.40 11.77
C SER A 69 -5.26 5.97 11.09
N PRO A 70 -4.10 5.29 11.12
CA PRO A 70 -2.86 5.85 10.60
C PRO A 70 -2.87 5.99 9.07
N VAL A 71 -2.16 7.00 8.58
CA VAL A 71 -1.91 7.23 7.14
C VAL A 71 -0.41 7.34 6.92
N LEU A 72 0.07 6.71 5.86
CA LEU A 72 1.45 6.84 5.39
C LEU A 72 1.49 7.74 4.15
N ILE A 73 2.37 8.73 4.17
CA ILE A 73 2.71 9.52 2.99
C ILE A 73 4.13 9.17 2.56
N VAL A 74 4.28 8.74 1.31
CA VAL A 74 5.60 8.53 0.68
C VAL A 74 5.78 9.58 -0.39
N THR A 75 6.90 10.30 -0.35
CA THR A 75 7.26 11.28 -1.38
C THR A 75 8.50 10.80 -2.13
N ILE A 76 8.47 10.86 -3.45
CA ILE A 76 9.61 10.57 -4.32
C ILE A 76 9.83 11.80 -5.20
N GLU A 77 10.96 12.47 -5.00
CA GLU A 77 11.29 13.69 -5.73
C GLU A 77 11.40 13.44 -7.24
N GLY A 78 10.77 14.31 -8.03
CA GLY A 78 10.74 14.19 -9.47
C GLY A 78 12.06 14.56 -10.13
N THR A 79 12.36 13.93 -11.26
CA THR A 79 13.46 14.26 -12.16
C THR A 79 12.97 14.90 -13.46
N GLY A 80 11.66 14.99 -13.65
CA GLY A 80 10.93 15.60 -14.75
C GLY A 80 9.77 16.47 -14.25
N PRO A 81 9.02 17.08 -15.17
CA PRO A 81 7.90 17.94 -14.82
C PRO A 81 6.68 17.14 -14.34
N GLY A 82 5.82 17.82 -13.60
CA GLY A 82 4.52 17.31 -13.14
C GLY A 82 4.54 16.71 -11.75
N GLU A 83 3.35 16.49 -11.23
CA GLU A 83 3.09 15.86 -9.93
C GLU A 83 2.02 14.79 -10.08
N VAL A 84 2.23 13.62 -9.47
CA VAL A 84 1.30 12.50 -9.48
C VAL A 84 1.06 12.04 -8.05
N ILE A 85 -0.21 11.83 -7.71
CA ILE A 85 -0.60 11.10 -6.49
C ILE A 85 -0.93 9.67 -6.86
N PHE A 86 -0.35 8.72 -6.13
CA PHE A 86 -0.77 7.34 -6.07
C PHE A 86 -1.58 7.12 -4.79
N TYR A 87 -2.71 6.46 -4.91
CA TYR A 87 -3.55 6.10 -3.78
C TYR A 87 -3.61 4.60 -3.62
N SER A 88 -3.55 4.15 -2.37
CA SER A 88 -3.64 2.75 -1.97
C SER A 88 -4.12 2.64 -0.52
N HIS A 89 -4.55 1.46 -0.08
CA HIS A 89 -4.89 1.20 1.31
C HIS A 89 -4.33 -0.13 1.83
N LEU A 90 -4.19 -0.25 3.16
CA LEU A 90 -3.62 -1.43 3.81
C LEU A 90 -4.55 -2.09 4.85
N ASP A 91 -5.74 -1.55 5.06
CA ASP A 91 -6.78 -2.20 5.83
C ASP A 91 -7.56 -3.21 4.99
N LYS A 92 -8.35 -4.05 5.64
CA LYS A 92 -8.99 -5.19 5.01
C LYS A 92 -10.44 -5.39 5.45
N GLN A 93 -11.23 -5.93 4.52
CA GLN A 93 -12.56 -6.49 4.81
C GLN A 93 -12.47 -7.75 5.67
N PRO A 94 -13.47 -7.98 6.55
CA PRO A 94 -13.62 -9.27 7.22
C PRO A 94 -13.73 -10.41 6.23
N SER A 95 -13.15 -11.53 6.58
CA SER A 95 -13.23 -12.74 5.78
C SER A 95 -13.55 -13.94 6.66
N LYS A 96 -14.36 -14.84 6.11
CA LYS A 96 -14.79 -16.09 6.77
C LYS A 96 -13.98 -17.25 6.21
N PRO A 97 -13.02 -17.82 6.97
CA PRO A 97 -12.15 -18.90 6.47
C PRO A 97 -12.93 -20.10 5.90
N GLU A 98 -14.09 -20.39 6.47
CA GLU A 98 -14.97 -21.49 6.05
C GLU A 98 -15.60 -21.31 4.66
N LEU A 99 -15.54 -20.10 4.09
CA LEU A 99 -16.01 -19.82 2.73
C LEU A 99 -14.90 -19.92 1.67
N TRP A 100 -13.65 -20.16 2.10
CA TRP A 100 -12.52 -20.31 1.18
C TRP A 100 -12.43 -21.76 0.68
N SER A 101 -12.02 -21.91 -0.57
CA SER A 101 -11.83 -23.25 -1.16
C SER A 101 -10.77 -24.05 -0.42
N GLU A 102 -10.85 -25.36 -0.52
CA GLU A 102 -9.90 -26.28 0.12
C GLU A 102 -8.44 -25.93 -0.18
N GLY A 103 -7.64 -25.84 0.86
CA GLY A 103 -6.22 -25.47 0.81
C GLY A 103 -5.96 -23.97 0.65
N LEU A 104 -7.01 -23.11 0.70
CA LEU A 104 -6.88 -21.66 0.75
C LEU A 104 -7.32 -21.13 2.12
N HIS A 105 -6.79 -19.98 2.50
CA HIS A 105 -7.14 -19.31 3.76
C HIS A 105 -6.94 -17.79 3.62
N PRO A 106 -7.82 -16.94 4.17
CA PRO A 106 -7.72 -15.48 4.01
C PRO A 106 -6.40 -14.90 4.53
N LEU A 107 -5.87 -15.42 5.63
CA LEU A 107 -4.64 -14.92 6.27
C LEU A 107 -3.42 -15.79 5.96
N LYS A 108 -3.43 -16.47 4.82
CA LYS A 108 -2.29 -17.28 4.38
C LYS A 108 -2.11 -17.10 2.89
N ALA A 109 -0.99 -16.53 2.49
CA ALA A 109 -0.61 -16.44 1.09
C ALA A 109 -0.44 -17.85 0.49
N VAL A 110 -1.21 -18.16 -0.52
CA VAL A 110 -1.12 -19.43 -1.25
C VAL A 110 -0.94 -19.15 -2.73
N ARG A 111 0.21 -19.55 -3.27
CA ARG A 111 0.47 -19.45 -4.71
C ARG A 111 0.02 -20.72 -5.43
N ARG A 112 -0.79 -20.54 -6.46
CA ARG A 112 -1.16 -21.56 -7.46
C ARG A 112 -0.99 -20.91 -8.83
N ASP A 113 0.18 -21.08 -9.44
CA ASP A 113 0.59 -20.33 -10.64
C ASP A 113 -0.50 -20.25 -11.71
N PRO A 114 -0.76 -19.04 -12.24
CA PRO A 114 -0.09 -17.77 -11.98
C PRO A 114 -0.73 -16.92 -10.84
N TRP A 115 -1.56 -17.50 -9.98
CA TRP A 115 -2.41 -16.81 -9.03
C TRP A 115 -1.83 -16.80 -7.61
N LEU A 116 -1.95 -15.66 -6.93
CA LEU A 116 -1.72 -15.50 -5.49
C LEU A 116 -3.06 -15.32 -4.79
N TYR A 117 -3.34 -16.18 -3.82
CA TYR A 117 -4.57 -16.13 -3.01
C TYR A 117 -4.27 -15.67 -1.59
N GLY A 118 -5.11 -14.78 -1.07
CA GLY A 118 -5.09 -14.26 0.29
C GLY A 118 -5.91 -12.97 0.39
N ARG A 119 -6.51 -12.66 1.54
CA ARG A 119 -7.23 -11.40 1.72
C ARG A 119 -6.24 -10.22 1.63
N GLY A 120 -6.58 -9.22 0.81
CA GLY A 120 -5.75 -8.04 0.59
C GLY A 120 -4.67 -8.24 -0.48
N SER A 121 -4.62 -9.40 -1.19
CA SER A 121 -3.61 -9.60 -2.24
C SER A 121 -3.77 -8.68 -3.43
N VAL A 122 -5.00 -8.31 -3.79
CA VAL A 122 -5.35 -7.43 -4.91
C VAL A 122 -6.17 -6.22 -4.46
N ASP A 123 -6.84 -6.30 -3.36
CA ASP A 123 -7.67 -5.27 -2.74
C ASP A 123 -7.06 -4.95 -1.34
N ASP A 124 -6.23 -3.91 -1.18
CA ASP A 124 -5.41 -3.23 -2.20
C ASP A 124 -3.91 -3.37 -1.85
N GLY A 125 -3.53 -4.44 -1.13
CA GLY A 125 -2.17 -4.62 -0.63
C GLY A 125 -1.08 -4.51 -1.69
N TYR A 126 -1.36 -4.85 -2.96
CA TYR A 126 -0.36 -4.79 -4.03
C TYR A 126 -0.11 -3.38 -4.56
N GLY A 127 -1.07 -2.45 -4.43
CA GLY A 127 -1.07 -1.13 -5.08
C GLY A 127 0.16 -0.31 -4.73
N GLY A 128 0.47 -0.19 -3.44
CA GLY A 128 1.65 0.55 -2.97
C GLY A 128 2.96 -0.02 -3.54
N TYR A 129 3.10 -1.35 -3.57
CA TYR A 129 4.30 -2.00 -4.12
C TYR A 129 4.48 -1.71 -5.61
N LEU A 130 3.39 -1.77 -6.40
CA LEU A 130 3.45 -1.49 -7.83
C LEU A 130 3.80 -0.03 -8.12
N CYS A 131 3.21 0.92 -7.38
CA CYS A 131 3.49 2.34 -7.55
C CYS A 131 4.98 2.64 -7.29
N ALA A 132 5.52 2.22 -6.16
CA ALA A 132 6.93 2.41 -5.81
C ALA A 132 7.87 1.74 -6.84
N THR A 133 7.56 0.50 -7.22
CA THR A 133 8.36 -0.26 -8.21
C THR A 133 8.34 0.41 -9.58
N SER A 134 7.21 0.98 -10.00
CA SER A 134 7.11 1.69 -11.28
C SER A 134 8.06 2.88 -11.34
N VAL A 135 8.15 3.67 -10.28
CA VAL A 135 9.11 4.78 -10.19
C VAL A 135 10.55 4.28 -10.16
N ARG A 136 10.82 3.23 -9.37
CA ARG A 136 12.13 2.57 -9.33
C ARG A 136 12.60 2.14 -10.73
N LEU A 137 11.73 1.48 -11.50
CA LEU A 137 12.06 1.02 -12.86
C LEU A 137 12.34 2.17 -13.81
N LEU A 138 11.62 3.31 -13.69
CA LEU A 138 11.92 4.52 -14.45
C LEU A 138 13.32 5.05 -14.10
N GLN A 139 13.66 5.10 -12.80
CA GLN A 139 15.00 5.53 -12.35
C GLN A 139 16.10 4.58 -12.82
N GLU A 140 15.92 3.27 -12.72
CA GLU A 140 16.87 2.26 -13.23
C GLU A 140 17.07 2.39 -14.75
N ALA A 141 16.04 2.79 -15.50
CA ALA A 141 16.11 3.04 -16.93
C ALA A 141 16.70 4.42 -17.30
N GLY A 142 17.01 5.28 -16.31
CA GLY A 142 17.43 6.65 -16.53
C GLY A 142 16.35 7.55 -17.15
N ALA A 143 15.09 7.16 -17.06
CA ALA A 143 13.96 7.91 -17.56
C ALA A 143 13.51 8.98 -16.55
N PRO A 144 13.09 10.17 -17.02
CA PRO A 144 12.52 11.17 -16.13
C PRO A 144 11.15 10.72 -15.62
N HIS A 145 10.82 11.09 -14.38
CA HIS A 145 9.51 10.89 -13.80
C HIS A 145 9.05 12.15 -13.04
N PRO A 146 7.73 12.37 -12.88
CA PRO A 146 7.20 13.47 -12.08
C PRO A 146 7.54 13.29 -10.60
N ARG A 147 7.30 14.33 -9.80
CA ARG A 147 7.20 14.15 -8.35
C ARG A 147 6.03 13.22 -8.05
N CYS A 148 6.28 12.18 -7.29
CA CYS A 148 5.27 11.19 -6.93
C CYS A 148 5.00 11.25 -5.43
N THR A 149 3.73 11.36 -5.05
CA THR A 149 3.30 11.25 -3.66
C THR A 149 2.36 10.06 -3.54
N MET A 150 2.65 9.14 -2.62
CA MET A 150 1.75 8.03 -2.33
C MET A 150 0.98 8.35 -1.06
N ILE A 151 -0.34 8.24 -1.11
CA ILE A 151 -1.24 8.29 0.03
C ILE A 151 -1.68 6.86 0.30
N ILE A 152 -1.32 6.34 1.46
CA ILE A 152 -1.66 4.97 1.85
C ILE A 152 -2.43 5.05 3.16
N GLU A 153 -3.74 4.81 3.10
CA GLU A 153 -4.62 4.84 4.26
C GLU A 153 -4.88 3.46 4.86
N THR A 154 -5.53 3.43 6.01
CA THR A 154 -5.92 2.23 6.72
C THR A 154 -7.37 2.27 7.21
N CYS A 155 -8.26 2.93 6.45
CA CYS A 155 -9.70 3.06 6.74
C CYS A 155 -10.58 3.00 5.47
N GLU A 156 -10.02 2.56 4.32
CA GLU A 156 -10.73 2.53 3.04
C GLU A 156 -11.95 1.64 3.11
N GLU A 157 -11.81 0.44 3.60
CA GLU A 157 -12.83 -0.60 3.69
C GLU A 157 -13.97 -0.25 4.68
N SER A 158 -13.77 0.82 5.45
CA SER A 158 -14.80 1.47 6.27
C SER A 158 -15.45 2.66 5.58
N GLY A 159 -15.00 3.02 4.36
CA GLY A 159 -15.48 4.16 3.57
C GLY A 159 -14.64 5.43 3.74
N SER A 160 -13.35 5.30 4.07
CA SER A 160 -12.35 6.39 4.17
C SER A 160 -12.77 7.58 5.04
N PHE A 161 -13.60 7.36 6.06
CA PHE A 161 -14.12 8.46 6.87
C PHE A 161 -13.02 9.17 7.68
N ASP A 162 -11.87 8.54 7.89
CA ASP A 162 -10.71 9.12 8.56
C ASP A 162 -9.78 9.89 7.60
N LEU A 163 -9.88 9.68 6.28
CA LEU A 163 -8.97 10.28 5.31
C LEU A 163 -9.13 11.81 5.13
N PRO A 164 -10.34 12.40 5.08
CA PRO A 164 -10.50 13.83 4.81
C PRO A 164 -9.72 14.76 5.74
N PRO A 165 -9.65 14.55 7.07
CA PRO A 165 -8.82 15.37 7.96
C PRO A 165 -7.33 15.34 7.60
N TYR A 166 -6.80 14.21 7.10
CA TYR A 166 -5.41 14.13 6.64
C TYR A 166 -5.18 14.90 5.36
N LEU A 167 -6.11 14.83 4.40
CA LEU A 167 -6.01 15.59 3.15
C LEU A 167 -6.00 17.10 3.41
N GLU A 168 -6.77 17.58 4.39
CA GLU A 168 -6.76 18.98 4.80
C GLU A 168 -5.45 19.36 5.50
N ALA A 169 -4.99 18.54 6.46
CA ALA A 169 -3.80 18.82 7.25
C ALA A 169 -2.51 18.76 6.43
N LEU A 170 -2.45 17.88 5.44
CA LEU A 170 -1.26 17.59 4.63
C LEU A 170 -1.31 18.24 3.23
N ASN A 171 -2.27 19.12 2.98
CA ASN A 171 -2.52 19.72 1.67
C ASN A 171 -1.25 20.32 1.03
N GLU A 172 -0.41 21.01 1.80
CA GLU A 172 0.85 21.56 1.29
C GLU A 172 1.85 20.46 0.88
N GLN A 173 1.91 19.36 1.63
CA GLN A 173 2.79 18.23 1.33
C GLN A 173 2.29 17.43 0.10
N LEU A 174 0.98 17.31 -0.07
CA LEU A 174 0.36 16.63 -1.20
C LEU A 174 0.55 17.39 -2.52
N GLY A 175 0.71 18.72 -2.47
CA GLY A 175 0.98 19.54 -3.64
C GLY A 175 -0.24 19.74 -4.55
N ASN A 176 0.00 19.87 -5.84
CA ASN A 176 -1.03 20.20 -6.86
C ASN A 176 -0.96 19.14 -7.99
N PRO A 177 -1.42 17.92 -7.78
CA PRO A 177 -1.21 16.82 -8.70
C PRO A 177 -1.91 17.05 -10.04
N ASP A 178 -1.19 16.74 -11.12
CA ASP A 178 -1.75 16.69 -12.48
C ASP A 178 -2.57 15.43 -12.70
N MET A 179 -2.32 14.37 -11.90
CA MET A 179 -2.97 13.07 -12.01
C MET A 179 -3.05 12.39 -10.63
N VAL A 180 -4.15 11.69 -10.43
CA VAL A 180 -4.31 10.73 -9.33
C VAL A 180 -4.49 9.34 -9.92
N VAL A 181 -3.69 8.39 -9.46
CA VAL A 181 -3.73 6.98 -9.89
C VAL A 181 -4.23 6.14 -8.72
N VAL A 182 -5.32 5.43 -8.93
CA VAL A 182 -5.92 4.49 -7.99
C VAL A 182 -5.84 3.10 -8.61
N LEU A 183 -5.17 2.16 -7.94
CA LEU A 183 -5.03 0.79 -8.44
C LEU A 183 -5.97 -0.19 -7.73
N ASP A 184 -6.70 0.30 -6.74
CA ASP A 184 -7.72 -0.48 -6.06
C ASP A 184 -8.73 -1.04 -7.07
N SER A 185 -8.85 -2.35 -7.09
CA SER A 185 -9.75 -3.04 -8.01
C SER A 185 -10.45 -4.19 -7.30
N GLY A 186 -11.78 -4.22 -7.39
CA GLY A 186 -12.54 -5.37 -6.98
C GLY A 186 -12.15 -6.58 -7.83
N GLY A 187 -11.35 -7.49 -7.24
CA GLY A 187 -10.90 -8.73 -7.88
C GLY A 187 -11.98 -9.82 -7.91
#